data_b8306be6a2c396e422ff5272d1ce9312
#
_entry.id   b8306be6a2c396e422ff5272d1ce9312
#
_cell.length_a   1.000
_cell.length_b   1.000
_cell.length_c   1.000
_cell.angle_alpha   90.00
_cell.angle_beta   90.00
_cell.angle_gamma   90.00
#
_symmetry.space_group_name_H-M   'P 1'
#
loop_
_entity.id
_entity.type
_entity.pdbx_description
1 polymer ?
#
loop_
_entity_poly.entity_id
_entity_poly.type
_entity_poly.pdbx_seq_one_letter_code
_entity_poly.pdbx_strand_id
1 'polypeptide(L)'
;ESANPVVLIDYADEYVDAMDVWRAVYRSRERSRRVLDLTRDVIGMNGGAYTVWHHRWELVLALGVDLAEELRYAGAMARANPKNYQVWNHMRLCSQAMKASGDDARATLAWELNETHTRIALMMDAKNIHAWTQRAWAVRTFGRWTDEMDFTERMIDDDVRNNSAWNQRFFCVVGGLGGFVTSTDGNGDGDGDAKS
;
A
#
# COMPACT_ATOMS: atom_id res chain seq x y z
N GLU A 1 -24.25 7.49 12.79
CA GLU A 1 -24.94 8.25 11.72
C GLU A 1 -25.67 9.44 12.34
N SER A 2 -25.58 10.62 11.67
CA SER A 2 -26.34 11.81 12.05
C SER A 2 -27.82 11.51 11.93
N ALA A 3 -28.63 11.90 12.94
CA ALA A 3 -30.07 11.71 12.92
C ALA A 3 -30.78 12.44 11.75
N ASN A 4 -30.11 13.45 11.15
CA ASN A 4 -30.57 14.20 9.98
C ASN A 4 -29.38 14.49 9.05
N PRO A 5 -29.03 13.56 8.14
CA PRO A 5 -27.96 13.81 7.16
C PRO A 5 -28.38 14.92 6.20
N VAL A 6 -27.44 15.83 5.89
CA VAL A 6 -27.68 16.94 4.94
C VAL A 6 -27.90 16.40 3.53
N VAL A 7 -27.27 15.29 3.19
CA VAL A 7 -27.44 14.57 1.92
C VAL A 7 -27.51 13.08 2.23
N LEU A 8 -28.53 12.43 1.67
CA LEU A 8 -28.62 10.96 1.67
C LEU A 8 -27.85 10.42 0.48
N ILE A 9 -26.95 9.49 0.73
CA ILE A 9 -26.31 8.71 -0.34
C ILE A 9 -27.13 7.45 -0.51
N ASP A 10 -27.63 7.25 -1.72
CA ASP A 10 -28.40 6.06 -2.10
C ASP A 10 -27.41 4.91 -2.40
N TYR A 11 -27.11 4.14 -1.36
CA TYR A 11 -26.29 2.94 -1.48
C TYR A 11 -27.17 1.75 -1.89
N ALA A 12 -26.60 0.79 -2.63
CA ALA A 12 -27.26 -0.49 -2.89
C ALA A 12 -27.57 -1.21 -1.58
N ASP A 13 -28.75 -1.84 -1.50
CA ASP A 13 -29.23 -2.52 -0.29
C ASP A 13 -28.23 -3.57 0.23
N GLU A 14 -27.62 -4.34 -0.68
CA GLU A 14 -26.61 -5.35 -0.35
C GLU A 14 -25.38 -4.75 0.35
N TYR A 15 -24.98 -3.55 -0.06
CA TYR A 15 -23.86 -2.83 0.60
C TYR A 15 -24.27 -2.32 1.98
N VAL A 16 -25.49 -1.82 2.13
CA VAL A 16 -26.03 -1.36 3.42
C VAL A 16 -26.05 -2.52 4.40
N ASP A 17 -26.62 -3.66 4.00
CA ASP A 17 -26.70 -4.88 4.82
C ASP A 17 -25.31 -5.39 5.22
N ALA A 18 -24.38 -5.48 4.26
CA ALA A 18 -23.01 -5.90 4.53
C ALA A 18 -22.30 -4.96 5.52
N MET A 19 -22.51 -3.65 5.38
CA MET A 19 -21.94 -2.64 6.28
C MET A 19 -22.58 -2.69 7.68
N ASP A 20 -23.85 -3.01 7.81
CA ASP A 20 -24.50 -3.14 9.11
C ASP A 20 -24.00 -4.38 9.86
N VAL A 21 -23.85 -5.50 9.18
CA VAL A 21 -23.21 -6.71 9.73
C VAL A 21 -21.76 -6.38 10.12
N TRP A 22 -20.99 -5.71 9.23
CA TRP A 22 -19.61 -5.33 9.53
C TRP A 22 -19.51 -4.41 10.75
N ARG A 23 -20.38 -3.40 10.88
CA ARG A 23 -20.43 -2.50 12.05
C ARG A 23 -20.72 -3.26 13.34
N ALA A 24 -21.63 -4.26 13.29
CA ALA A 24 -21.94 -5.07 14.45
C ALA A 24 -20.73 -5.89 14.92
N VAL A 25 -20.04 -6.59 14.02
CA VAL A 25 -18.85 -7.38 14.36
C VAL A 25 -17.66 -6.50 14.75
N TYR A 26 -17.53 -5.32 14.15
CA TYR A 26 -16.49 -4.35 14.52
C TYR A 26 -16.68 -3.87 15.97
N ARG A 27 -17.93 -3.53 16.37
CA ARG A 27 -18.28 -3.12 17.74
C ARG A 27 -18.08 -4.25 18.76
N SER A 28 -18.36 -5.50 18.38
CA SER A 28 -18.14 -6.67 19.23
C SER A 28 -16.68 -7.04 19.40
N ARG A 29 -15.76 -6.40 18.61
CA ARG A 29 -14.33 -6.68 18.56
C ARG A 29 -14.01 -8.13 18.20
N GLU A 30 -14.87 -8.76 17.43
CA GLU A 30 -14.67 -10.12 16.97
C GLU A 30 -13.47 -10.22 16.03
N ARG A 31 -12.55 -11.13 16.33
CA ARG A 31 -11.37 -11.43 15.52
C ARG A 31 -11.44 -12.87 15.05
N SER A 32 -12.05 -13.10 13.89
CA SER A 32 -12.26 -14.43 13.33
C SER A 32 -12.06 -14.43 11.82
N ARG A 33 -11.86 -15.64 11.25
CA ARG A 33 -11.76 -15.82 9.79
C ARG A 33 -13.01 -15.34 9.06
N ARG A 34 -14.20 -15.59 9.61
CA ARG A 34 -15.44 -15.11 9.00
C ARG A 34 -15.51 -13.58 8.91
N VAL A 35 -14.95 -12.87 9.90
CA VAL A 35 -14.90 -11.40 9.86
C VAL A 35 -13.87 -10.93 8.83
N LEU A 36 -12.74 -11.62 8.69
CA LEU A 36 -11.75 -11.34 7.64
C LEU A 36 -12.38 -11.53 6.26
N ASP A 37 -13.18 -12.57 6.04
CA ASP A 37 -13.90 -12.80 4.79
C ASP A 37 -14.96 -11.72 4.54
N LEU A 38 -15.73 -11.32 5.57
CA LEU A 38 -16.66 -10.20 5.48
C LEU A 38 -15.98 -8.89 5.04
N THR A 39 -14.76 -8.60 5.54
CA THR A 39 -14.02 -7.43 5.06
C THR A 39 -13.70 -7.52 3.58
N ARG A 40 -13.44 -8.72 3.04
CA ARG A 40 -13.22 -8.93 1.60
C ARG A 40 -14.46 -8.59 0.80
N ASP A 41 -15.63 -9.04 1.25
CA ASP A 41 -16.90 -8.81 0.56
C ASP A 41 -17.23 -7.31 0.55
N VAL A 42 -17.14 -6.63 1.69
CA VAL A 42 -17.39 -5.18 1.79
C VAL A 42 -16.40 -4.38 0.93
N ILE A 43 -15.13 -4.73 0.94
CA ILE A 43 -14.09 -4.09 0.10
C ILE A 43 -14.37 -4.33 -1.38
N GLY A 44 -14.87 -5.51 -1.74
CA GLY A 44 -15.30 -5.83 -3.11
C GLY A 44 -16.44 -4.94 -3.60
N MET A 45 -17.39 -4.62 -2.72
CA MET A 45 -18.52 -3.72 -3.01
C MET A 45 -18.08 -2.25 -3.02
N ASN A 46 -17.22 -1.85 -2.09
CA ASN A 46 -16.69 -0.49 -1.99
C ASN A 46 -15.20 -0.49 -1.57
N GLY A 47 -14.33 -0.49 -2.56
CA GLY A 47 -12.88 -0.45 -2.34
C GLY A 47 -12.38 0.83 -1.65
N GLY A 48 -13.19 1.88 -1.58
CA GLY A 48 -12.89 3.14 -0.88
C GLY A 48 -13.17 3.13 0.63
N ALA A 49 -13.76 2.06 1.17
CA ALA A 49 -14.11 1.94 2.59
C ALA A 49 -12.86 1.82 3.49
N TYR A 50 -12.18 2.94 3.74
CA TYR A 50 -10.87 2.96 4.45
C TYR A 50 -10.93 2.35 5.86
N THR A 51 -12.04 2.49 6.59
CA THR A 51 -12.22 1.89 7.91
C THR A 51 -12.25 0.36 7.85
N VAL A 52 -12.81 -0.20 6.76
CA VAL A 52 -12.84 -1.65 6.53
C VAL A 52 -11.44 -2.17 6.19
N TRP A 53 -10.67 -1.43 5.39
CA TRP A 53 -9.26 -1.73 5.11
C TRP A 53 -8.41 -1.71 6.38
N HIS A 54 -8.63 -0.73 7.26
CA HIS A 54 -7.93 -0.65 8.55
C HIS A 54 -8.26 -1.85 9.44
N HIS A 55 -9.54 -2.17 9.58
CA HIS A 55 -9.98 -3.35 10.35
C HIS A 55 -9.43 -4.66 9.75
N ARG A 56 -9.41 -4.77 8.41
CA ARG A 56 -8.79 -5.92 7.75
C ARG A 56 -7.32 -6.07 8.14
N TRP A 57 -6.57 -4.98 8.17
CA TRP A 57 -5.18 -5.00 8.61
C TRP A 57 -5.02 -5.49 10.06
N GLU A 58 -5.86 -5.00 10.98
CA GLU A 58 -5.87 -5.49 12.37
C GLU A 58 -6.17 -6.99 12.46
N LEU A 59 -7.11 -7.50 11.65
CA LEU A 59 -7.46 -8.92 11.58
C LEU A 59 -6.31 -9.76 11.00
N VAL A 60 -5.66 -9.29 9.95
CA VAL A 60 -4.49 -9.95 9.34
C VAL A 60 -3.41 -10.20 10.39
N LEU A 61 -3.08 -9.19 11.19
CA LEU A 61 -2.10 -9.31 12.25
C LEU A 61 -2.57 -10.22 13.38
N ALA A 62 -3.81 -10.03 13.84
CA ALA A 62 -4.35 -10.78 14.99
C ALA A 62 -4.54 -12.26 14.70
N LEU A 63 -4.84 -12.63 13.46
CA LEU A 63 -5.08 -14.02 13.03
C LEU A 63 -3.82 -14.70 12.48
N GLY A 64 -2.70 -13.99 12.40
CA GLY A 64 -1.45 -14.52 11.83
C GLY A 64 -1.61 -14.93 10.36
N VAL A 65 -2.32 -14.12 9.56
CA VAL A 65 -2.51 -14.39 8.13
C VAL A 65 -1.14 -14.33 7.43
N ASP A 66 -0.91 -15.22 6.47
CA ASP A 66 0.29 -15.13 5.64
C ASP A 66 0.30 -13.80 4.85
N LEU A 67 1.28 -12.96 5.17
CA LEU A 67 1.40 -11.64 4.57
C LEU A 67 1.70 -11.70 3.06
N ALA A 68 2.30 -12.77 2.56
CA ALA A 68 2.52 -12.93 1.13
C ALA A 68 1.19 -13.23 0.40
N GLU A 69 0.32 -14.05 0.99
CA GLU A 69 -1.03 -14.28 0.46
C GLU A 69 -1.87 -13.01 0.51
N GLU A 70 -1.79 -12.26 1.61
CA GLU A 70 -2.49 -10.99 1.76
C GLU A 70 -1.99 -9.94 0.74
N LEU A 71 -0.69 -9.89 0.49
CA LEU A 71 -0.10 -9.01 -0.51
C LEU A 71 -0.54 -9.39 -1.93
N ARG A 72 -0.68 -10.68 -2.24
CA ARG A 72 -1.25 -11.16 -3.52
C ARG A 72 -2.72 -10.78 -3.67
N TYR A 73 -3.51 -10.90 -2.59
CA TYR A 73 -4.89 -10.44 -2.56
C TYR A 73 -4.97 -8.94 -2.86
N ALA A 74 -4.21 -8.11 -2.16
CA ALA A 74 -4.17 -6.67 -2.40
C ALA A 74 -3.74 -6.35 -3.83
N GLY A 75 -2.74 -7.06 -4.38
CA GLY A 75 -2.33 -6.92 -5.78
C GLY A 75 -3.43 -7.26 -6.79
N ALA A 76 -4.26 -8.27 -6.50
CA ALA A 76 -5.43 -8.58 -7.32
C ALA A 76 -6.48 -7.45 -7.28
N MET A 77 -6.72 -6.88 -6.12
CA MET A 77 -7.62 -5.72 -5.93
C MET A 77 -7.07 -4.47 -6.63
N ALA A 78 -5.74 -4.24 -6.61
CA ALA A 78 -5.10 -3.15 -7.34
C ALA A 78 -5.26 -3.27 -8.87
N ARG A 79 -5.27 -4.51 -9.42
CA ARG A 79 -5.57 -4.72 -10.84
C ARG A 79 -7.01 -4.39 -11.19
N ALA A 80 -7.96 -4.73 -10.31
CA ALA A 80 -9.38 -4.43 -10.51
C ALA A 80 -9.68 -2.92 -10.39
N ASN A 81 -8.99 -2.22 -9.50
CA ASN A 81 -9.15 -0.78 -9.31
C ASN A 81 -7.79 -0.09 -9.03
N PRO A 82 -6.99 0.16 -10.08
CA PRO A 82 -5.62 0.64 -9.92
C PRO A 82 -5.51 2.09 -9.43
N LYS A 83 -6.62 2.83 -9.38
CA LYS A 83 -6.69 4.21 -8.87
C LYS A 83 -7.11 4.29 -7.39
N ASN A 84 -7.44 3.15 -6.77
CA ASN A 84 -7.78 3.09 -5.35
C ASN A 84 -6.52 3.10 -4.48
N TYR A 85 -6.22 4.24 -3.85
CA TYR A 85 -5.02 4.38 -3.02
C TYR A 85 -5.05 3.53 -1.73
N GLN A 86 -6.21 3.09 -1.25
CA GLN A 86 -6.32 2.23 -0.06
C GLN A 86 -5.64 0.88 -0.28
N VAL A 87 -5.83 0.29 -1.46
CA VAL A 87 -5.20 -0.99 -1.78
C VAL A 87 -3.68 -0.87 -1.85
N TRP A 88 -3.16 0.22 -2.41
CA TRP A 88 -1.71 0.47 -2.46
C TRP A 88 -1.12 0.68 -1.06
N ASN A 89 -1.85 1.38 -0.19
CA ASN A 89 -1.46 1.52 1.21
C ASN A 89 -1.46 0.17 1.93
N HIS A 90 -2.45 -0.68 1.72
CA HIS A 90 -2.50 -2.02 2.32
C HIS A 90 -1.35 -2.91 1.85
N MET A 91 -1.00 -2.87 0.55
CA MET A 91 0.20 -3.53 0.02
C MET A 91 1.47 -3.06 0.73
N ARG A 92 1.56 -1.75 1.00
CA ARG A 92 2.70 -1.16 1.71
C ARG A 92 2.81 -1.70 3.14
N LEU A 93 1.71 -1.76 3.87
CA LEU A 93 1.67 -2.30 5.24
C LEU A 93 2.13 -3.76 5.29
N CYS A 94 1.62 -4.61 4.38
CA CYS A 94 2.05 -6.01 4.27
C CYS A 94 3.55 -6.11 4.00
N SER A 95 4.05 -5.34 3.05
CA SER A 95 5.46 -5.36 2.64
C SER A 95 6.40 -4.86 3.75
N GLN A 96 5.98 -3.82 4.49
CA GLN A 96 6.72 -3.32 5.66
C GLN A 96 6.81 -4.38 6.75
N ALA A 97 5.71 -5.06 7.05
CA ALA A 97 5.69 -6.11 8.07
C ALA A 97 6.53 -7.33 7.65
N MET A 98 6.50 -7.70 6.36
CA MET A 98 7.38 -8.76 5.83
C MET A 98 8.86 -8.38 5.96
N LYS A 99 9.23 -7.15 5.62
CA LYS A 99 10.61 -6.66 5.78
C LYS A 99 11.03 -6.58 7.25
N ALA A 100 10.15 -6.10 8.12
CA ALA A 100 10.43 -5.94 9.55
C ALA A 100 10.61 -7.28 10.29
N SER A 101 10.24 -8.41 9.67
CA SER A 101 10.45 -9.74 10.26
C SER A 101 11.93 -10.14 10.40
N GLY A 102 12.85 -9.43 9.72
CA GLY A 102 14.27 -9.77 9.68
C GLY A 102 14.61 -11.00 8.82
N ASP A 103 13.64 -11.55 8.10
CA ASP A 103 13.81 -12.67 7.18
C ASP A 103 14.06 -12.15 5.77
N ASP A 104 15.26 -12.33 5.25
CA ASP A 104 15.68 -11.86 3.93
C ASP A 104 14.85 -12.49 2.79
N ALA A 105 14.44 -13.74 2.93
CA ALA A 105 13.60 -14.40 1.93
C ALA A 105 12.21 -13.76 1.87
N ARG A 106 11.64 -13.43 3.03
CA ARG A 106 10.36 -12.67 3.09
C ARG A 106 10.50 -11.27 2.55
N ALA A 107 11.58 -10.57 2.84
CA ALA A 107 11.85 -9.24 2.30
C ALA A 107 12.00 -9.28 0.77
N THR A 108 12.72 -10.28 0.24
CA THR A 108 12.86 -10.50 -1.21
C THR A 108 11.52 -10.78 -1.86
N LEU A 109 10.72 -11.68 -1.28
CA LEU A 109 9.38 -11.98 -1.80
C LEU A 109 8.45 -10.75 -1.78
N ALA A 110 8.54 -9.91 -0.74
CA ALA A 110 7.78 -8.65 -0.67
C ALA A 110 8.18 -7.70 -1.81
N TRP A 111 9.47 -7.59 -2.12
CA TRP A 111 9.94 -6.82 -3.27
C TRP A 111 9.38 -7.38 -4.58
N GLU A 112 9.54 -8.67 -4.85
CA GLU A 112 9.11 -9.33 -6.08
C GLU A 112 7.61 -9.16 -6.33
N LEU A 113 6.79 -9.27 -5.29
CA LEU A 113 5.35 -9.04 -5.38
C LEU A 113 5.03 -7.57 -5.69
N ASN A 114 5.72 -6.60 -5.07
CA ASN A 114 5.54 -5.18 -5.39
C ASN A 114 5.97 -4.88 -6.83
N GLU A 115 7.12 -5.38 -7.26
CA GLU A 115 7.61 -5.24 -8.63
C GLU A 115 6.57 -5.76 -9.63
N THR A 116 6.10 -6.99 -9.42
CA THR A 116 5.12 -7.64 -10.30
C THR A 116 3.81 -6.85 -10.39
N HIS A 117 3.23 -6.45 -9.24
CA HIS A 117 1.94 -5.77 -9.24
C HIS A 117 2.02 -4.33 -9.79
N THR A 118 3.09 -3.60 -9.48
CA THR A 118 3.30 -2.27 -10.05
C THR A 118 3.58 -2.33 -11.55
N ARG A 119 4.36 -3.31 -12.00
CA ARG A 119 4.62 -3.52 -13.43
C ARG A 119 3.33 -3.81 -14.20
N ILE A 120 2.48 -4.71 -13.70
CA ILE A 120 1.18 -5.00 -14.33
C ILE A 120 0.31 -3.73 -14.39
N ALA A 121 0.23 -2.95 -13.33
CA ALA A 121 -0.54 -1.72 -13.31
C ALA A 121 -0.01 -0.69 -14.32
N LEU A 122 1.32 -0.59 -14.48
CA LEU A 122 1.96 0.33 -15.43
C LEU A 122 1.87 -0.16 -16.89
N MET A 123 1.74 -1.45 -17.12
CA MET A 123 1.39 -1.99 -18.45
C MET A 123 -0.03 -1.61 -18.89
N MET A 124 -0.97 -1.47 -17.92
CA MET A 124 -2.34 -1.05 -18.20
C MET A 124 -2.48 0.46 -18.33
N ASP A 125 -1.77 1.22 -17.48
CA ASP A 125 -1.72 2.68 -17.48
C ASP A 125 -0.29 3.13 -17.12
N ALA A 126 0.53 3.39 -18.15
CA ALA A 126 1.94 3.76 -18.00
C ALA A 126 2.17 5.09 -17.22
N LYS A 127 1.09 5.83 -16.93
CA LYS A 127 1.11 7.10 -16.18
C LYS A 127 0.36 7.02 -14.85
N ASN A 128 0.01 5.81 -14.38
CA ASN A 128 -0.67 5.62 -13.11
C ASN A 128 0.20 6.09 -11.93
N ILE A 129 -0.22 7.22 -11.33
CA ILE A 129 0.52 7.85 -10.23
C ILE A 129 0.64 6.95 -9.00
N HIS A 130 -0.38 6.14 -8.70
CA HIS A 130 -0.38 5.26 -7.53
C HIS A 130 0.65 4.13 -7.69
N ALA A 131 0.69 3.53 -8.89
CA ALA A 131 1.66 2.49 -9.21
C ALA A 131 3.10 3.03 -9.18
N TRP A 132 3.36 4.21 -9.75
CA TRP A 132 4.67 4.85 -9.68
C TRP A 132 5.08 5.22 -8.26
N THR A 133 4.14 5.75 -7.46
CA THR A 133 4.40 6.09 -6.05
C THR A 133 4.73 4.84 -5.22
N GLN A 134 3.98 3.75 -5.43
CA GLN A 134 4.27 2.47 -4.77
C GLN A 134 5.62 1.90 -5.19
N ARG A 135 5.94 1.97 -6.49
CA ARG A 135 7.18 1.47 -7.03
C ARG A 135 8.39 2.25 -6.50
N ALA A 136 8.34 3.59 -6.50
CA ALA A 136 9.38 4.44 -5.91
C ALA A 136 9.60 4.14 -4.42
N TRP A 137 8.52 3.95 -3.68
CA TRP A 137 8.59 3.54 -2.28
C TRP A 137 9.26 2.17 -2.12
N ALA A 138 8.88 1.19 -2.93
CA ALA A 138 9.43 -0.17 -2.86
C ALA A 138 10.93 -0.19 -3.21
N VAL A 139 11.34 0.49 -4.27
CA VAL A 139 12.76 0.63 -4.66
C VAL A 139 13.60 1.18 -3.51
N ARG A 140 13.16 2.28 -2.89
CA ARG A 140 13.84 2.88 -1.74
C ARG A 140 13.86 1.93 -0.53
N THR A 141 12.73 1.29 -0.24
CA THR A 141 12.57 0.44 0.94
C THR A 141 13.44 -0.81 0.85
N PHE A 142 13.55 -1.41 -0.34
CA PHE A 142 14.28 -2.67 -0.54
C PHE A 142 15.67 -2.48 -1.17
N GLY A 143 16.07 -1.23 -1.47
CA GLY A 143 17.39 -0.90 -2.03
C GLY A 143 17.60 -1.39 -3.46
N ARG A 144 16.55 -1.49 -4.27
CA ARG A 144 16.58 -2.07 -5.63
C ARG A 144 16.80 -1.03 -6.73
N TRP A 145 17.79 -0.17 -6.54
CA TRP A 145 18.09 0.95 -7.44
C TRP A 145 18.54 0.51 -8.83
N THR A 146 19.39 -0.52 -8.90
CA THR A 146 19.93 -1.02 -10.19
C THR A 146 18.85 -1.70 -11.01
N ASP A 147 18.06 -2.58 -10.39
CA ASP A 147 16.96 -3.29 -11.07
C ASP A 147 15.96 -2.30 -11.68
N GLU A 148 15.74 -1.18 -10.98
CA GLU A 148 14.81 -0.14 -11.42
C GLU A 148 15.35 0.70 -12.59
N MET A 149 16.67 0.86 -12.71
CA MET A 149 17.27 1.55 -13.85
C MET A 149 16.93 0.85 -15.17
N ASP A 150 17.04 -0.47 -15.21
CA ASP A 150 16.70 -1.29 -16.38
C ASP A 150 15.20 -1.22 -16.70
N PHE A 151 14.35 -1.17 -15.65
CA PHE A 151 12.91 -1.02 -15.84
C PHE A 151 12.56 0.33 -16.45
N THR A 152 13.12 1.42 -15.93
CA THR A 152 12.85 2.77 -16.46
C THR A 152 13.37 2.95 -17.88
N GLU A 153 14.49 2.32 -18.24
CA GLU A 153 15.02 2.34 -19.61
C GLU A 153 14.00 1.74 -20.58
N ARG A 154 13.49 0.53 -20.30
CA ARG A 154 12.45 -0.08 -21.14
C ARG A 154 11.20 0.79 -21.28
N MET A 155 10.74 1.42 -20.20
CA MET A 155 9.56 2.29 -20.23
C MET A 155 9.81 3.58 -21.04
N ILE A 156 11.04 4.07 -21.12
CA ILE A 156 11.44 5.23 -21.93
C ILE A 156 11.59 4.83 -23.40
N ASP A 157 12.13 3.63 -23.67
CA ASP A 157 12.22 3.08 -25.03
C ASP A 157 10.83 2.88 -25.65
N ASP A 158 9.86 2.41 -24.84
CA ASP A 158 8.48 2.25 -25.28
C ASP A 158 7.78 3.59 -25.53
N ASP A 159 7.99 4.60 -24.69
CA ASP A 159 7.48 5.96 -24.87
C ASP A 159 8.47 6.99 -24.30
N VAL A 160 9.27 7.58 -25.17
CA VAL A 160 10.25 8.63 -24.81
C VAL A 160 9.59 9.87 -24.17
N ARG A 161 8.28 10.07 -24.35
CA ARG A 161 7.50 11.17 -23.75
C ARG A 161 6.87 10.82 -22.41
N ASN A 162 7.15 9.63 -21.88
CA ASN A 162 6.66 9.24 -20.56
C ASN A 162 7.45 9.94 -19.45
N ASN A 163 7.00 11.12 -19.05
CA ASN A 163 7.65 11.91 -17.99
C ASN A 163 7.69 11.18 -16.65
N SER A 164 6.76 10.24 -16.39
CA SER A 164 6.79 9.44 -15.17
C SER A 164 7.99 8.51 -15.12
N ALA A 165 8.33 7.88 -16.27
CA ALA A 165 9.50 7.02 -16.38
C ALA A 165 10.81 7.83 -16.24
N TRP A 166 10.89 9.02 -16.86
CA TRP A 166 12.03 9.92 -16.68
C TRP A 166 12.20 10.38 -15.23
N ASN A 167 11.10 10.73 -14.56
CA ASN A 167 11.13 11.11 -13.15
C ASN A 167 11.61 9.96 -12.25
N GLN A 168 11.15 8.75 -12.51
CA GLN A 168 11.58 7.57 -11.76
C GLN A 168 13.07 7.26 -12.03
N ARG A 169 13.54 7.41 -13.28
CA ARG A 169 14.96 7.25 -13.61
C ARG A 169 15.84 8.27 -12.85
N PHE A 170 15.43 9.54 -12.85
CA PHE A 170 16.11 10.57 -12.05
C PHE A 170 16.14 10.21 -10.55
N PHE A 171 15.01 9.76 -10.01
CA PHE A 171 14.90 9.29 -8.63
C PHE A 171 15.90 8.16 -8.33
N CYS A 172 16.09 7.21 -9.26
CA CYS A 172 17.03 6.11 -9.08
C CYS A 172 18.50 6.57 -9.13
N VAL A 173 18.84 7.47 -10.05
CA VAL A 173 20.20 8.03 -10.13
C VAL A 173 20.56 8.75 -8.84
N VAL A 174 19.69 9.65 -8.37
CA VAL A 174 19.95 10.42 -7.14
C VAL A 174 19.94 9.53 -5.90
N GLY A 175 18.97 8.60 -5.80
CA GLY A 175 18.84 7.71 -4.66
C GLY A 175 19.97 6.68 -4.59
N GLY A 176 20.35 6.11 -5.73
CA GLY A 176 21.46 5.16 -5.83
C GLY A 176 22.84 5.76 -5.47
N LEU A 177 22.99 7.07 -5.65
CA LEU A 177 24.19 7.82 -5.26
C LEU A 177 24.17 8.28 -3.78
N GLY A 178 23.16 7.85 -2.99
CA GLY A 178 23.02 8.27 -1.58
C GLY A 178 22.48 9.69 -1.40
N GLY A 179 21.92 10.31 -2.46
CA GLY A 179 21.44 11.70 -2.44
C GLY A 179 20.13 11.91 -1.66
N PHE A 180 19.42 10.85 -1.28
CA PHE A 180 18.26 10.92 -0.38
C PHE A 180 18.67 10.50 1.04
N VAL A 181 19.39 11.36 1.74
CA VAL A 181 19.62 11.19 3.18
C VAL A 181 18.27 11.39 3.88
N THR A 182 17.73 10.33 4.46
CA THR A 182 16.58 10.48 5.35
C THR A 182 17.05 11.16 6.63
N SER A 183 16.67 12.41 6.83
CA SER A 183 16.83 13.12 8.09
C SER A 183 15.87 12.53 9.14
N THR A 184 16.25 11.39 9.72
CA THR A 184 15.56 10.76 10.86
C THR A 184 16.41 10.65 12.12
N ASP A 185 17.54 11.36 12.18
CA ASP A 185 18.34 11.45 13.40
C ASP A 185 18.51 12.93 13.82
N GLY A 186 17.39 13.52 14.23
CA GLY A 186 17.34 14.84 14.79
C GLY A 186 16.65 14.84 16.16
N ASN A 187 17.03 13.90 17.04
CA ASN A 187 16.76 14.05 18.47
C ASN A 187 18.03 14.58 19.12
N GLY A 188 18.25 15.87 18.95
CA GLY A 188 19.25 16.62 19.70
C GLY A 188 18.70 16.96 21.06
N ASP A 189 18.98 16.12 22.04
CA ASP A 189 18.88 16.50 23.45
C ASP A 189 19.82 17.68 23.72
N GLY A 190 19.25 18.87 23.63
CA GLY A 190 19.88 20.09 24.07
C GLY A 190 19.66 20.28 25.57
N ASP A 191 20.39 19.55 26.40
CA ASP A 191 20.53 19.81 27.80
C ASP A 191 21.42 21.05 27.95
N GLY A 192 20.80 22.21 28.17
CA GLY A 192 21.43 23.49 28.38
C GLY A 192 21.42 23.84 29.87
N ASP A 193 22.34 23.29 30.63
CA ASP A 193 22.72 23.79 31.92
C ASP A 193 23.21 25.25 31.79
N ALA A 194 22.43 26.19 32.25
CA ALA A 194 22.89 27.54 32.53
C ALA A 194 22.89 27.78 34.04
N LYS A 195 24.03 27.50 34.65
CA LYS A 195 24.40 28.14 35.95
C LYS A 195 25.05 29.48 35.63
N SER A 196 24.53 30.55 36.13
CA SER A 196 25.15 31.66 36.84
C SER A 196 24.12 32.74 37.11
#